data_b09c3292a7de3b6bd837b8a822683093
#
_entry.id   b09c3292a7de3b6bd837b8a822683093
#
_cell.length_a   1.000
_cell.length_b   1.000
_cell.length_c   1.000
_cell.angle_alpha   90.00
_cell.angle_beta   90.00
_cell.angle_gamma   90.00
#
_symmetry.space_group_name_H-M   'P 1'
#
loop_
_entity.id
_entity.type
_entity.pdbx_description
1 polymer ?
#
loop_
_entity_poly.entity_id
_entity_poly.type
_entity_poly.pdbx_seq_one_letter_code
_entity_poly.pdbx_strand_id
1 'polypeptide(L)'
;MIRQCTVYDLEALKEISYKTFDQTFRPQNQKKNIDDYLKTAFTKEKLVKELRHPHSNFHFIYYNNKLAGYLKTNILEAQTEQIKAHSLEIERIYILQDYQKCGLGKQLFNKAIEIAEKNECDHVWLGVWEKNINAIEFYEELGFKSINEHAFYMGNERQIDKIMIKPLKEEYDVYSKTL
;
A
#
# COMPACT_ATOMS: atom_id res chain seq x y z
N MET A 1 -8.52 -0.90 16.34
CA MET A 1 -9.42 -1.93 15.74
C MET A 1 -9.28 -1.89 14.22
N ILE A 2 -9.12 -3.05 13.57
CA ILE A 2 -9.07 -3.19 12.10
C ILE A 2 -10.29 -3.98 11.66
N ARG A 3 -10.95 -3.53 10.57
CA ARG A 3 -12.04 -4.29 9.92
C ARG A 3 -11.96 -4.22 8.41
N GLN A 4 -12.46 -5.24 7.74
CA GLN A 4 -12.57 -5.25 6.29
C GLN A 4 -13.64 -4.26 5.81
N CYS A 5 -13.37 -3.58 4.71
CA CYS A 5 -14.33 -2.69 4.04
C CYS A 5 -15.29 -3.49 3.15
N THR A 6 -16.46 -2.93 2.97
CA THR A 6 -17.49 -3.39 2.05
C THR A 6 -17.89 -2.25 1.11
N VAL A 7 -18.77 -2.53 0.16
CA VAL A 7 -19.31 -1.50 -0.75
C VAL A 7 -20.08 -0.39 -0.02
N TYR A 8 -20.55 -0.65 1.20
CA TYR A 8 -21.22 0.35 2.05
C TYR A 8 -20.25 1.37 2.64
N ASP A 9 -18.96 1.09 2.60
CA ASP A 9 -17.91 1.99 3.10
C ASP A 9 -17.39 2.97 2.02
N LEU A 10 -17.97 2.98 0.83
CA LEU A 10 -17.49 3.72 -0.33
C LEU A 10 -17.20 5.20 -0.06
N GLU A 11 -18.12 5.91 0.61
CA GLU A 11 -17.94 7.35 0.89
C GLU A 11 -16.78 7.58 1.87
N ALA A 12 -16.70 6.79 2.93
CA ALA A 12 -15.60 6.88 3.89
C ALA A 12 -14.24 6.51 3.26
N LEU A 13 -14.23 5.49 2.38
CA LEU A 13 -13.04 5.09 1.64
C LEU A 13 -12.57 6.19 0.69
N LYS A 14 -13.50 6.81 -0.05
CA LYS A 14 -13.19 7.92 -0.93
C LYS A 14 -12.58 9.10 -0.17
N GLU A 15 -13.20 9.48 0.94
CA GLU A 15 -12.74 10.60 1.76
C GLU A 15 -11.34 10.35 2.35
N ILE A 16 -11.12 9.18 2.95
CA ILE A 16 -9.81 8.88 3.56
C ILE A 16 -8.72 8.69 2.51
N SER A 17 -9.05 8.10 1.36
CA SER A 17 -8.10 7.94 0.24
C SER A 17 -7.64 9.30 -0.29
N TYR A 18 -8.58 10.21 -0.51
CA TYR A 18 -8.28 11.58 -0.93
C TYR A 18 -7.40 12.30 0.09
N LYS A 19 -7.84 12.31 1.36
CA LYS A 19 -7.19 13.08 2.43
C LYS A 19 -5.77 12.58 2.72
N THR A 20 -5.57 11.27 2.79
CA THR A 20 -4.24 10.70 3.05
C THR A 20 -3.28 10.89 1.89
N PHE A 21 -3.77 10.78 0.65
CA PHE A 21 -2.96 11.07 -0.54
C PHE A 21 -2.55 12.55 -0.58
N ASP A 22 -3.49 13.43 -0.35
CA ASP A 22 -3.26 14.88 -0.29
C ASP A 22 -2.20 15.24 0.76
N GLN A 23 -2.36 14.73 1.98
CA GLN A 23 -1.40 14.95 3.08
C GLN A 23 0.00 14.44 2.75
N THR A 24 0.11 13.31 2.04
CA THR A 24 1.40 12.69 1.71
C THR A 24 2.14 13.42 0.59
N PHE A 25 1.44 13.78 -0.48
CA PHE A 25 2.06 14.22 -1.72
C PHE A 25 2.02 15.74 -1.95
N ARG A 26 1.04 16.46 -1.43
CA ARG A 26 0.92 17.90 -1.64
C ARG A 26 2.13 18.70 -1.19
N PRO A 27 2.78 18.44 -0.05
CA PRO A 27 3.92 19.24 0.43
C PRO A 27 5.12 19.30 -0.52
N GLN A 28 5.29 18.30 -1.39
CA GLN A 28 6.46 18.16 -2.28
C GLN A 28 6.07 18.14 -3.77
N ASN A 29 4.85 18.53 -4.11
CA ASN A 29 4.37 18.55 -5.48
C ASN A 29 3.71 19.87 -5.82
N GLN A 30 3.65 20.20 -7.11
CA GLN A 30 2.94 21.38 -7.58
C GLN A 30 1.44 21.23 -7.30
N LYS A 31 0.84 22.30 -6.78
CA LYS A 31 -0.59 22.35 -6.44
C LYS A 31 -1.48 21.87 -7.57
N LYS A 32 -1.23 22.35 -8.79
CA LYS A 32 -2.02 21.97 -9.97
C LYS A 32 -1.94 20.46 -10.25
N ASN A 33 -0.78 19.86 -10.16
CA ASN A 33 -0.58 18.44 -10.43
C ASN A 33 -1.34 17.57 -9.41
N ILE A 34 -1.31 17.93 -8.13
CA ILE A 34 -2.08 17.25 -7.08
C ILE A 34 -3.58 17.42 -7.31
N ASP A 35 -4.04 18.63 -7.54
CA ASP A 35 -5.47 18.92 -7.75
C ASP A 35 -6.01 18.15 -8.97
N ASP A 36 -5.28 18.10 -10.07
CA ASP A 36 -5.68 17.37 -11.28
C ASP A 36 -5.66 15.84 -11.05
N TYR A 37 -4.65 15.31 -10.36
CA TYR A 37 -4.60 13.89 -10.01
C TYR A 37 -5.79 13.48 -9.14
N LEU A 38 -6.10 14.23 -8.10
CA LEU A 38 -7.15 13.91 -7.14
C LEU A 38 -8.56 13.95 -7.76
N LYS A 39 -8.76 14.70 -8.86
CA LYS A 39 -10.05 14.71 -9.59
C LYS A 39 -10.44 13.34 -10.13
N THR A 40 -9.47 12.50 -10.46
CA THR A 40 -9.70 11.22 -11.16
C THR A 40 -9.20 9.99 -10.42
N ALA A 41 -8.37 10.15 -9.38
CA ALA A 41 -7.73 9.05 -8.69
C ALA A 41 -8.70 8.18 -7.88
N PHE A 42 -9.62 8.82 -7.14
CA PHE A 42 -10.51 8.17 -6.18
C PHE A 42 -11.98 8.42 -6.51
N THR A 43 -12.35 8.21 -7.78
CA THR A 43 -13.76 8.31 -8.19
C THR A 43 -14.56 7.15 -7.60
N LYS A 44 -15.87 7.36 -7.41
CA LYS A 44 -16.77 6.31 -6.90
C LYS A 44 -16.75 5.07 -7.79
N GLU A 45 -16.75 5.26 -9.10
CA GLU A 45 -16.73 4.18 -10.09
C GLU A 45 -15.48 3.31 -9.95
N LYS A 46 -14.31 3.92 -9.80
CA LYS A 46 -13.04 3.22 -9.59
C LYS A 46 -13.06 2.45 -8.27
N LEU A 47 -13.43 3.11 -7.18
CA LEU A 47 -13.42 2.50 -5.85
C LEU A 47 -14.43 1.37 -5.73
N VAL A 48 -15.62 1.48 -6.32
CA VAL A 48 -16.60 0.38 -6.38
C VAL A 48 -16.03 -0.81 -7.13
N LYS A 49 -15.40 -0.58 -8.29
CA LYS A 49 -14.75 -1.64 -9.07
C LYS A 49 -13.66 -2.36 -8.25
N GLU A 50 -12.83 -1.58 -7.56
CA GLU A 50 -11.77 -2.11 -6.71
C GLU A 50 -12.33 -2.88 -5.49
N LEU A 51 -13.35 -2.34 -4.81
CA LEU A 51 -14.01 -3.00 -3.67
C LEU A 51 -14.70 -4.32 -4.03
N ARG A 52 -15.18 -4.45 -5.27
CA ARG A 52 -15.82 -5.65 -5.78
C ARG A 52 -14.85 -6.66 -6.38
N HIS A 53 -13.59 -6.29 -6.55
CA HIS A 53 -12.61 -7.20 -7.13
C HIS A 53 -12.29 -8.34 -6.15
N PRO A 54 -12.43 -9.62 -6.54
CA PRO A 54 -12.28 -10.76 -5.62
C PRO A 54 -10.88 -10.90 -5.05
N HIS A 55 -9.87 -10.37 -5.73
CA HIS A 55 -8.46 -10.46 -5.34
C HIS A 55 -7.88 -9.14 -4.79
N SER A 56 -8.75 -8.17 -4.52
CA SER A 56 -8.40 -6.93 -3.79
C SER A 56 -9.11 -6.90 -2.43
N ASN A 57 -8.39 -6.47 -1.41
CA ASN A 57 -8.95 -6.33 -0.07
C ASN A 57 -8.66 -4.93 0.47
N PHE A 58 -9.69 -4.33 1.04
CA PHE A 58 -9.55 -3.06 1.77
C PHE A 58 -9.85 -3.28 3.25
N HIS A 59 -9.05 -2.65 4.11
CA HIS A 59 -9.25 -2.65 5.56
C HIS A 59 -9.12 -1.24 6.10
N PHE A 60 -10.05 -0.87 6.98
CA PHE A 60 -9.96 0.33 7.80
C PHE A 60 -9.27 0.04 9.12
N ILE A 61 -8.51 1.01 9.62
CA ILE A 61 -8.01 1.01 11.00
C ILE A 61 -8.60 2.20 11.75
N TYR A 62 -9.07 1.93 12.97
CA TYR A 62 -9.64 2.92 13.88
C TYR A 62 -8.75 3.13 15.09
N TYR A 63 -8.65 4.38 15.52
CA TYR A 63 -8.00 4.80 16.74
C TYR A 63 -9.00 5.60 17.58
N ASN A 64 -9.24 5.18 18.83
CA ASN A 64 -10.27 5.78 19.69
C ASN A 64 -11.62 5.99 18.98
N ASN A 65 -12.09 4.95 18.29
CA ASN A 65 -13.35 4.92 17.50
C ASN A 65 -13.41 5.90 16.32
N LYS A 66 -12.28 6.51 15.93
CA LYS A 66 -12.18 7.38 14.75
C LYS A 66 -11.42 6.67 13.65
N LEU A 67 -11.90 6.80 12.41
CA LEU A 67 -11.20 6.28 11.24
C LEU A 67 -9.85 6.99 11.09
N ALA A 68 -8.77 6.21 11.19
CA ALA A 68 -7.40 6.75 11.27
C ALA A 68 -6.55 6.41 10.02
N GLY A 69 -6.92 5.39 9.27
CA GLY A 69 -6.14 4.96 8.12
C GLY A 69 -6.78 3.80 7.38
N TYR A 70 -6.13 3.36 6.31
CA TYR A 70 -6.59 2.22 5.54
C TYR A 70 -5.45 1.47 4.84
N LEU A 71 -5.75 0.24 4.48
CA LEU A 71 -4.89 -0.69 3.75
C LEU A 71 -5.63 -1.19 2.51
N LYS A 72 -4.95 -1.23 1.36
CA LYS A 72 -5.37 -1.99 0.18
C LYS A 72 -4.29 -3.02 -0.14
N THR A 73 -4.70 -4.28 -0.26
CA THR A 73 -3.84 -5.39 -0.69
C THR A 73 -4.42 -6.07 -1.92
N ASN A 74 -3.54 -6.54 -2.79
CA ASN A 74 -3.90 -7.27 -4.00
C ASN A 74 -3.11 -8.57 -4.09
N ILE A 75 -3.74 -9.60 -4.63
CA ILE A 75 -3.10 -10.85 -5.04
C ILE A 75 -3.46 -11.16 -6.50
N LEU A 76 -2.73 -12.10 -7.10
CA LEU A 76 -2.98 -12.57 -8.45
C LEU A 76 -3.06 -11.41 -9.46
N GLU A 77 -4.07 -11.43 -10.33
CA GLU A 77 -4.26 -10.43 -11.40
C GLU A 77 -4.73 -9.04 -10.91
N ALA A 78 -5.10 -8.92 -9.63
CA ALA A 78 -5.41 -7.61 -9.05
C ALA A 78 -4.17 -6.77 -8.76
N GLN A 79 -2.99 -7.37 -8.72
CA GLN A 79 -1.74 -6.66 -8.54
C GLN A 79 -1.47 -5.70 -9.70
N THR A 80 -0.92 -4.54 -9.38
CA THR A 80 -0.62 -3.50 -10.39
C THR A 80 0.51 -3.90 -11.33
N GLU A 81 1.43 -4.75 -10.85
CA GLU A 81 2.54 -5.32 -11.61
C GLU A 81 2.81 -6.77 -11.20
N GLN A 82 3.40 -7.55 -12.11
CA GLN A 82 3.86 -8.91 -11.84
C GLN A 82 5.32 -8.88 -11.40
N ILE A 83 5.56 -8.61 -10.12
CA ILE A 83 6.92 -8.51 -9.55
C ILE A 83 7.49 -9.90 -9.25
N LYS A 84 6.72 -10.74 -8.59
CA LYS A 84 7.12 -12.11 -8.25
C LYS A 84 5.88 -13.03 -8.17
N ALA A 85 6.05 -14.30 -8.52
CA ALA A 85 5.01 -15.30 -8.33
C ALA A 85 4.69 -15.48 -6.83
N HIS A 86 3.48 -15.90 -6.52
CA HIS A 86 3.02 -16.14 -5.16
C HIS A 86 3.27 -14.96 -4.20
N SER A 87 3.00 -13.75 -4.67
CA SER A 87 3.19 -12.51 -3.90
C SER A 87 1.89 -11.79 -3.61
N LEU A 88 1.92 -10.98 -2.55
CA LEU A 88 0.90 -10.01 -2.21
C LEU A 88 1.49 -8.61 -2.40
N GLU A 89 0.74 -7.75 -3.08
CA GLU A 89 1.03 -6.33 -3.17
C GLU A 89 0.34 -5.57 -2.03
N ILE A 90 1.07 -4.71 -1.33
CA ILE A 90 0.51 -3.61 -0.55
C ILE A 90 0.44 -2.40 -1.48
N GLU A 91 -0.72 -2.19 -2.12
CA GLU A 91 -0.89 -1.08 -3.06
C GLU A 91 -1.05 0.25 -2.33
N ARG A 92 -1.77 0.25 -1.20
CA ARG A 92 -2.01 1.45 -0.38
C ARG A 92 -1.96 1.09 1.09
N ILE A 93 -1.18 1.84 1.85
CA ILE A 93 -1.12 1.78 3.31
C ILE A 93 -0.90 3.20 3.81
N TYR A 94 -1.93 3.80 4.36
CA TYR A 94 -1.93 5.20 4.75
C TYR A 94 -2.57 5.41 6.12
N ILE A 95 -1.93 6.27 6.90
CA ILE A 95 -2.45 6.76 8.18
C ILE A 95 -2.60 8.28 8.07
N LEU A 96 -3.76 8.80 8.48
CA LEU A 96 -3.98 10.23 8.61
C LEU A 96 -2.90 10.86 9.50
N GLN A 97 -2.44 12.05 9.14
CA GLN A 97 -1.32 12.72 9.79
C GLN A 97 -1.49 12.83 11.31
N ASP A 98 -2.70 13.13 11.78
CA ASP A 98 -3.02 13.26 13.20
C ASP A 98 -2.88 11.95 14.02
N TYR A 99 -2.84 10.81 13.34
CA TYR A 99 -2.73 9.47 13.95
C TYR A 99 -1.41 8.77 13.63
N GLN A 100 -0.47 9.45 12.99
CA GLN A 100 0.86 8.90 12.74
C GLN A 100 1.65 8.76 14.05
N LYS A 101 2.69 7.90 14.03
CA LYS A 101 3.52 7.58 15.20
C LYS A 101 2.77 6.95 16.40
N CYS A 102 1.55 6.45 16.16
CA CYS A 102 0.75 5.70 17.14
C CYS A 102 0.83 4.17 16.92
N GLY A 103 1.77 3.69 16.12
CA GLY A 103 1.93 2.26 15.81
C GLY A 103 0.88 1.68 14.86
N LEU A 104 0.01 2.51 14.27
CA LEU A 104 -1.09 2.06 13.41
C LEU A 104 -0.59 1.51 12.08
N GLY A 105 0.46 2.09 11.50
CA GLY A 105 1.08 1.60 10.27
C GLY A 105 1.59 0.17 10.43
N LYS A 106 2.23 -0.15 11.56
CA LYS A 106 2.68 -1.51 11.88
C LYS A 106 1.51 -2.48 12.04
N GLN A 107 0.40 -2.05 12.62
CA GLN A 107 -0.80 -2.88 12.75
C GLN A 107 -1.40 -3.20 11.38
N LEU A 108 -1.49 -2.22 10.46
CA LEU A 108 -1.95 -2.46 9.09
C LEU A 108 -0.98 -3.36 8.32
N PHE A 109 0.32 -3.16 8.50
CA PHE A 109 1.33 -4.03 7.92
C PHE A 109 1.18 -5.49 8.41
N ASN A 110 1.03 -5.71 9.70
CA ASN A 110 0.80 -7.05 10.25
C ASN A 110 -0.47 -7.69 9.67
N LYS A 111 -1.51 -6.88 9.42
CA LYS A 111 -2.73 -7.35 8.72
C LYS A 111 -2.44 -7.78 7.29
N ALA A 112 -1.59 -7.07 6.57
CA ALA A 112 -1.17 -7.46 5.22
C ALA A 112 -0.40 -8.79 5.25
N ILE A 113 0.49 -8.99 6.23
CA ILE A 113 1.21 -10.26 6.41
C ILE A 113 0.23 -11.42 6.68
N GLU A 114 -0.73 -11.23 7.59
CA GLU A 114 -1.78 -12.22 7.87
C GLU A 114 -2.55 -12.62 6.59
N ILE A 115 -2.89 -11.64 5.75
CA ILE A 115 -3.56 -11.90 4.47
C ILE A 115 -2.65 -12.66 3.51
N ALA A 116 -1.38 -12.30 3.44
CA ALA A 116 -0.40 -12.97 2.59
C ALA A 116 -0.20 -14.43 3.00
N GLU A 117 -0.03 -14.71 4.29
CA GLU A 117 0.10 -16.05 4.83
C GLU A 117 -1.14 -16.91 4.55
N LYS A 118 -2.34 -16.36 4.76
CA LYS A 118 -3.61 -17.03 4.48
C LYS A 118 -3.78 -17.40 3.00
N ASN A 119 -3.18 -16.63 2.10
CA ASN A 119 -3.19 -16.87 0.66
C ASN A 119 -1.93 -17.61 0.17
N GLU A 120 -1.14 -18.17 1.09
CA GLU A 120 0.06 -18.95 0.78
C GLU A 120 1.10 -18.17 -0.05
N CYS A 121 1.13 -16.85 0.11
CA CYS A 121 2.12 -16.00 -0.54
C CYS A 121 3.51 -16.22 0.08
N ASP A 122 4.54 -16.22 -0.76
CA ASP A 122 5.94 -16.34 -0.33
C ASP A 122 6.60 -14.98 -0.12
N HIS A 123 6.04 -13.92 -0.69
CA HIS A 123 6.57 -12.57 -0.67
C HIS A 123 5.47 -11.53 -0.50
N VAL A 124 5.85 -10.40 0.08
CA VAL A 124 5.07 -9.15 0.05
C VAL A 124 5.90 -8.08 -0.63
N TRP A 125 5.30 -7.31 -1.51
CA TRP A 125 5.96 -6.21 -2.19
C TRP A 125 5.11 -4.93 -2.19
N LEU A 126 5.75 -3.80 -2.43
CA LEU A 126 5.11 -2.50 -2.55
C LEU A 126 5.93 -1.56 -3.44
N GLY A 127 5.24 -0.54 -3.97
CA GLY A 127 5.88 0.63 -4.55
C GLY A 127 5.83 1.79 -3.55
N VAL A 128 6.94 2.50 -3.39
CA VAL A 128 7.04 3.67 -2.52
C VAL A 128 7.76 4.80 -3.23
N TRP A 129 7.18 6.00 -3.18
CA TRP A 129 7.80 7.19 -3.76
C TRP A 129 9.18 7.45 -3.17
N GLU A 130 10.18 7.65 -4.04
CA GLU A 130 11.59 7.82 -3.62
C GLU A 130 11.82 8.97 -2.64
N LYS A 131 10.95 10.01 -2.66
CA LYS A 131 11.03 11.16 -1.75
C LYS A 131 10.31 10.92 -0.42
N ASN A 132 9.58 9.83 -0.26
CA ASN A 132 8.94 9.47 1.00
C ASN A 132 9.92 8.69 1.89
N ILE A 133 10.94 9.40 2.37
CA ILE A 133 12.05 8.80 3.14
C ILE A 133 11.54 8.11 4.40
N ASN A 134 10.60 8.71 5.12
CA ASN A 134 10.04 8.11 6.35
C ASN A 134 9.36 6.76 6.08
N ALA A 135 8.66 6.62 4.95
CA ALA A 135 8.04 5.35 4.57
C ALA A 135 9.09 4.32 4.16
N ILE A 136 10.12 4.72 3.41
CA ILE A 136 11.21 3.84 2.99
C ILE A 136 11.91 3.27 4.23
N GLU A 137 12.32 4.12 5.17
CA GLU A 137 12.95 3.70 6.43
C GLU A 137 12.05 2.74 7.22
N PHE A 138 10.75 3.04 7.32
CA PHE A 138 9.78 2.17 7.97
C PHE A 138 9.73 0.78 7.32
N TYR A 139 9.75 0.69 5.99
CA TYR A 139 9.74 -0.61 5.30
C TYR A 139 11.07 -1.34 5.43
N GLU A 140 12.19 -0.64 5.39
CA GLU A 140 13.52 -1.22 5.63
C GLU A 140 13.62 -1.84 7.03
N GLU A 141 13.12 -1.15 8.06
CA GLU A 141 13.02 -1.68 9.43
C GLU A 141 12.15 -2.94 9.53
N LEU A 142 11.14 -3.07 8.67
CA LEU A 142 10.28 -4.26 8.57
C LEU A 142 10.89 -5.39 7.73
N GLY A 143 12.10 -5.19 7.18
CA GLY A 143 12.83 -6.20 6.43
C GLY A 143 12.60 -6.18 4.92
N PHE A 144 12.01 -5.11 4.36
CA PHE A 144 11.94 -4.93 2.92
C PHE A 144 13.29 -4.51 2.34
N LYS A 145 13.55 -4.92 1.11
CA LYS A 145 14.72 -4.50 0.32
C LYS A 145 14.24 -3.92 -1.01
N SER A 146 14.89 -2.86 -1.44
CA SER A 146 14.67 -2.29 -2.79
C SER A 146 15.27 -3.21 -3.84
N ILE A 147 14.49 -3.58 -4.85
CA ILE A 147 14.91 -4.49 -5.93
C ILE A 147 14.83 -3.86 -7.31
N ASN A 148 14.00 -2.84 -7.47
CA ASN A 148 13.77 -2.17 -8.74
C ASN A 148 13.14 -0.80 -8.50
N GLU A 149 12.91 -0.07 -9.58
CA GLU A 149 12.19 1.19 -9.58
C GLU A 149 11.36 1.32 -10.87
N HIS A 150 10.27 2.08 -10.81
CA HIS A 150 9.51 2.45 -11.98
C HIS A 150 9.14 3.93 -11.95
N ALA A 151 8.93 4.51 -13.13
CA ALA A 151 8.47 5.88 -13.26
C ALA A 151 6.94 5.93 -13.23
N PHE A 152 6.40 6.95 -12.56
CA PHE A 152 5.02 7.37 -12.72
C PHE A 152 4.95 8.88 -12.94
N TYR A 153 3.81 9.38 -13.45
CA TYR A 153 3.64 10.79 -13.76
C TYR A 153 2.58 11.42 -12.89
N MET A 154 2.94 12.53 -12.24
CA MET A 154 2.03 13.43 -11.55
C MET A 154 1.89 14.69 -12.44
N GLY A 155 0.85 14.73 -13.26
CA GLY A 155 0.77 15.72 -14.34
C GLY A 155 1.88 15.49 -15.36
N ASN A 156 2.71 16.50 -15.61
CA ASN A 156 3.88 16.42 -16.48
C ASN A 156 5.20 16.09 -15.75
N GLU A 157 5.16 15.92 -14.44
CA GLU A 157 6.35 15.57 -13.65
C GLU A 157 6.55 14.07 -13.61
N ARG A 158 7.73 13.64 -14.06
CA ARG A 158 8.19 12.26 -13.90
C ARG A 158 8.65 12.04 -12.46
N GLN A 159 8.10 11.05 -11.80
CA GLN A 159 8.45 10.64 -10.45
C GLN A 159 8.88 9.18 -10.44
N ILE A 160 9.62 8.78 -9.42
CA ILE A 160 10.15 7.43 -9.28
C ILE A 160 9.56 6.79 -8.04
N ASP A 161 9.01 5.59 -8.20
CA ASP A 161 8.69 4.67 -7.12
C ASP A 161 9.79 3.60 -7.01
N LYS A 162 10.26 3.37 -5.81
CA LYS A 162 11.08 2.20 -5.50
C LYS A 162 10.18 1.00 -5.30
N ILE A 163 10.52 -0.10 -5.94
CA ILE A 163 9.88 -1.39 -5.70
C ILE A 163 10.64 -2.08 -4.59
N MET A 164 9.94 -2.35 -3.49
CA MET A 164 10.51 -3.02 -2.32
C MET A 164 9.82 -4.35 -2.09
N ILE A 165 10.57 -5.36 -1.68
CA ILE A 165 10.08 -6.72 -1.45
C ILE A 165 10.58 -7.28 -0.13
N LYS A 166 9.72 -8.09 0.51
CA LYS A 166 10.04 -8.84 1.72
C LYS A 166 9.67 -10.31 1.52
N PRO A 167 10.61 -11.27 1.69
CA PRO A 167 10.28 -12.69 1.75
C PRO A 167 9.56 -12.99 3.07
N LEU A 168 8.55 -13.86 3.04
CA LEU A 168 7.83 -14.37 4.20
C LEU A 168 8.35 -15.70 4.68
N LYS A 169 8.97 -16.48 3.78
CA LYS A 169 9.63 -17.73 4.07
C LYS A 169 11.13 -17.54 3.87
N GLU A 170 11.95 -18.14 4.74
CA GLU A 170 13.39 -18.19 4.49
C GLU A 170 13.63 -18.93 3.17
N GLU A 171 14.33 -18.30 2.23
CA GLU A 171 14.88 -19.00 1.08
C GLU A 171 15.92 -19.98 1.65
N TYR A 172 15.57 -21.26 1.78
CA TYR A 172 16.56 -22.29 2.08
C TYR A 172 17.54 -22.33 0.91
N ASP A 173 18.75 -21.89 1.18
CA ASP A 173 19.87 -22.00 0.25
C ASP A 173 20.09 -23.48 -0.07
N VAL A 174 19.60 -23.93 -1.21
CA VAL A 174 19.73 -25.33 -1.68
C VAL A 174 21.21 -25.68 -1.93
N TYR A 175 22.12 -24.70 -1.85
CA TYR A 175 23.55 -24.87 -2.13
C TYR A 175 24.42 -25.11 -0.91
N SER A 176 23.88 -25.22 0.30
CA SER A 176 24.70 -25.50 1.50
C SER A 176 24.86 -27.00 1.84
N LYS A 177 24.48 -27.94 0.95
CA LYS A 177 24.72 -29.37 1.12
C LYS A 177 25.50 -29.93 -0.05
N THR A 178 26.74 -29.50 -0.22
CA THR A 178 27.76 -30.29 -0.96
C THR A 178 29.12 -29.98 -0.34
N LEU A 179 29.38 -30.59 0.79
CA LEU A 179 30.71 -30.96 1.31
C LEU A 179 30.55 -32.25 2.09
#